data_8ea8eb31f6d1ef45e67f8e941d087afa
#
_entry.id   8ea8eb31f6d1ef45e67f8e941d087afa
#
_cell.length_a   1.000
_cell.length_b   1.000
_cell.length_c   1.000
_cell.angle_alpha   90.00
_cell.angle_beta   90.00
_cell.angle_gamma   90.00
#
_symmetry.space_group_name_H-M   'P 1'
#
loop_
_entity.id
_entity.type
_entity.pdbx_description
1 polymer ?
#
loop_
_entity_poly.entity_id
_entity_poly.type
_entity_poly.pdbx_seq_one_letter_code
_entity_poly.pdbx_strand_id
1 'polypeptide(L)'
;MKFGAHMSISGGLHRCFERGERAGCDTIQIFSKNQQQWRARPLSDDEIARFKAEQARTGFAPLVVHDSYLINLASPNDELWEKSIAAFTEELERTAALGIPYLVTHPGSHMGAGELAGLQREAEALNRILDTGAGAGVTILLENTAGQGACLGYRFEHLARLIELIEQQDRLGVCLDTCHLLAAGYDIRTPEAYAATFGEFDRLIGLERVKVFHLNDSQKGLGSRVDRHTHIGEGCIGLEGFRLLVNDPRFASLPMILETPKGEDLAEDIANLAKLRSLVAQHPSDGGNE
;
A
#
# COMPACT_ATOMS: atom_id res chain seq x y z
N MET A 1 0.75 17.28 1.39
CA MET A 1 0.94 15.83 1.58
C MET A 1 0.03 15.32 2.67
N LYS A 2 -0.33 14.04 2.61
CA LYS A 2 -1.16 13.39 3.64
C LYS A 2 -0.38 12.22 4.21
N PHE A 3 -0.01 12.33 5.48
CA PHE A 3 0.69 11.26 6.19
C PHE A 3 -0.27 10.47 7.06
N GLY A 4 -0.07 9.18 7.14
CA GLY A 4 -0.88 8.29 7.94
C GLY A 4 -0.15 7.02 8.34
N ALA A 5 -0.89 6.11 8.96
CA ALA A 5 -0.35 4.82 9.36
C ALA A 5 -1.42 3.73 9.24
N HIS A 6 -0.97 2.47 9.20
CA HIS A 6 -1.86 1.33 9.24
C HIS A 6 -2.47 1.18 10.64
N MET A 7 -3.79 1.33 10.76
CA MET A 7 -4.51 1.35 12.03
C MET A 7 -5.25 0.05 12.32
N SER A 8 -5.16 -0.41 13.57
CA SER A 8 -5.91 -1.57 14.03
C SER A 8 -7.42 -1.31 14.03
N ILE A 9 -8.18 -2.31 13.61
CA ILE A 9 -9.65 -2.33 13.65
C ILE A 9 -10.20 -3.09 14.87
N SER A 10 -9.37 -3.43 15.82
CA SER A 10 -9.80 -4.15 17.04
C SER A 10 -10.87 -3.37 17.79
N GLY A 11 -11.96 -4.04 18.16
CA GLY A 11 -13.12 -3.41 18.81
C GLY A 11 -14.13 -2.81 17.84
N GLY A 12 -13.91 -2.94 16.51
CA GLY A 12 -14.81 -2.47 15.44
C GLY A 12 -14.10 -1.57 14.44
N LEU A 13 -14.53 -1.64 13.16
CA LEU A 13 -13.91 -0.89 12.06
C LEU A 13 -13.78 0.61 12.35
N HIS A 14 -14.83 1.24 12.89
CA HIS A 14 -14.85 2.67 13.21
C HIS A 14 -13.79 3.11 14.24
N ARG A 15 -13.22 2.17 15.02
CA ARG A 15 -12.18 2.48 16.02
C ARG A 15 -10.83 2.89 15.40
N CYS A 16 -10.61 2.59 14.12
CA CYS A 16 -9.38 3.02 13.43
C CYS A 16 -9.26 4.54 13.37
N PHE A 17 -10.36 5.27 13.29
CA PHE A 17 -10.36 6.73 13.23
C PHE A 17 -9.86 7.38 14.52
N GLU A 18 -10.34 6.92 15.68
CA GLU A 18 -9.84 7.37 16.99
C GLU A 18 -8.33 7.13 17.13
N ARG A 19 -7.86 5.96 16.68
CA ARG A 19 -6.43 5.64 16.69
C ARG A 19 -5.63 6.54 15.75
N GLY A 20 -6.14 6.79 14.55
CA GLY A 20 -5.54 7.71 13.59
C GLY A 20 -5.44 9.14 14.13
N GLU A 21 -6.49 9.65 14.78
CA GLU A 21 -6.47 10.97 15.42
C GLU A 21 -5.40 11.04 16.53
N ARG A 22 -5.35 10.03 17.40
CA ARG A 22 -4.31 9.94 18.45
C ARG A 22 -2.90 9.92 17.90
N ALA A 23 -2.68 9.26 16.77
CA ALA A 23 -1.39 9.23 16.10
C ALA A 23 -1.09 10.52 15.31
N GLY A 24 -2.09 11.37 15.09
CA GLY A 24 -1.95 12.59 14.30
C GLY A 24 -1.93 12.33 12.79
N CYS A 25 -2.70 11.35 12.32
CA CYS A 25 -2.81 11.00 10.90
C CYS A 25 -3.69 12.00 10.12
N ASP A 26 -3.41 12.15 8.82
CA ASP A 26 -4.25 12.84 7.84
C ASP A 26 -5.08 11.84 7.00
N THR A 27 -4.63 10.60 6.98
CA THR A 27 -5.21 9.44 6.28
C THR A 27 -4.85 8.18 7.05
N ILE A 28 -5.53 7.06 6.79
CA ILE A 28 -5.22 5.77 7.41
C ILE A 28 -5.36 4.62 6.43
N GLN A 29 -4.63 3.55 6.69
CA GLN A 29 -4.83 2.24 6.10
C GLN A 29 -5.36 1.27 7.16
N ILE A 30 -6.17 0.32 6.74
CA ILE A 30 -6.73 -0.72 7.61
C ILE A 30 -6.75 -2.07 6.90
N PHE A 31 -6.86 -3.15 7.66
CA PHE A 31 -7.45 -4.39 7.14
C PHE A 31 -8.97 -4.29 7.22
N SER A 32 -9.69 -4.80 6.21
CA SER A 32 -11.16 -4.78 6.21
C SER A 32 -11.78 -5.83 7.13
N LYS A 33 -10.96 -6.82 7.54
CA LYS A 33 -11.31 -7.93 8.44
C LYS A 33 -10.08 -8.41 9.21
N ASN A 34 -10.25 -9.43 10.05
CA ASN A 34 -9.12 -10.11 10.69
C ASN A 34 -8.27 -10.80 9.62
N GLN A 35 -7.04 -10.35 9.46
CA GLN A 35 -6.07 -10.82 8.47
C GLN A 35 -5.66 -12.30 8.64
N GLN A 36 -5.93 -12.92 9.78
CA GLN A 36 -5.66 -14.33 10.04
C GLN A 36 -6.82 -15.25 9.65
N GLN A 37 -7.91 -14.69 9.12
CA GLN A 37 -9.10 -15.43 8.74
C GLN A 37 -9.39 -15.29 7.24
N TRP A 38 -9.65 -16.42 6.60
CA TRP A 38 -10.01 -16.48 5.19
C TRP A 38 -11.36 -15.82 4.88
N ARG A 39 -12.31 -15.95 5.80
CA ARG A 39 -13.68 -15.43 5.65
C ARG A 39 -14.03 -14.55 6.83
N ALA A 40 -14.83 -13.55 6.58
CA ALA A 40 -15.48 -12.76 7.60
C ALA A 40 -17.00 -12.81 7.40
N ARG A 41 -17.75 -12.52 8.48
CA ARG A 41 -19.18 -12.27 8.29
C ARG A 41 -19.39 -11.01 7.43
N PRO A 42 -20.49 -10.91 6.70
CA PRO A 42 -20.85 -9.67 6.01
C PRO A 42 -20.86 -8.48 6.96
N LEU A 43 -20.51 -7.31 6.45
CA LEU A 43 -20.67 -6.06 7.19
C LEU A 43 -22.16 -5.77 7.36
N SER A 44 -22.55 -5.39 8.58
CA SER A 44 -23.92 -4.90 8.80
C SER A 44 -24.05 -3.44 8.37
N ASP A 45 -25.26 -3.01 8.04
CA ASP A 45 -25.54 -1.61 7.69
C ASP A 45 -25.13 -0.64 8.80
N ASP A 46 -25.26 -1.04 10.08
CA ASP A 46 -24.86 -0.26 11.24
C ASP A 46 -23.33 -0.10 11.30
N GLU A 47 -22.55 -1.14 11.00
CA GLU A 47 -21.08 -1.04 10.94
C GLU A 47 -20.63 -0.11 9.83
N ILE A 48 -21.24 -0.22 8.64
CA ILE A 48 -20.97 0.66 7.50
C ILE A 48 -21.32 2.11 7.84
N ALA A 49 -22.50 2.32 8.43
CA ALA A 49 -22.96 3.65 8.81
C ALA A 49 -22.03 4.32 9.84
N ARG A 50 -21.64 3.58 10.88
CA ARG A 50 -20.68 4.07 11.90
C ARG A 50 -19.33 4.40 11.29
N PHE A 51 -18.81 3.53 10.41
CA PHE A 51 -17.53 3.79 9.75
C PHE A 51 -17.57 5.07 8.93
N LYS A 52 -18.62 5.24 8.08
CA LYS A 52 -18.79 6.43 7.26
C LYS A 52 -19.02 7.70 8.07
N ALA A 53 -19.72 7.60 9.20
CA ALA A 53 -19.91 8.73 10.12
C ALA A 53 -18.58 9.21 10.73
N GLU A 54 -17.73 8.27 11.17
CA GLU A 54 -16.41 8.61 11.71
C GLU A 54 -15.47 9.14 10.61
N GLN A 55 -15.52 8.61 9.40
CA GLN A 55 -14.79 9.16 8.25
C GLN A 55 -15.19 10.62 7.98
N ALA A 56 -16.50 10.89 7.96
CA ALA A 56 -17.01 12.25 7.75
C ALA A 56 -16.61 13.20 8.90
N ARG A 57 -16.62 12.71 10.16
CA ARG A 57 -16.23 13.48 11.34
C ARG A 57 -14.76 13.86 11.32
N THR A 58 -13.86 12.92 10.97
CA THR A 58 -12.41 13.14 10.99
C THR A 58 -11.89 13.82 9.73
N GLY A 59 -12.60 13.67 8.62
CA GLY A 59 -12.16 14.16 7.30
C GLY A 59 -10.98 13.40 6.71
N PHE A 60 -10.64 12.22 7.25
CA PHE A 60 -9.55 11.40 6.70
C PHE A 60 -9.86 10.94 5.28
N ALA A 61 -8.99 11.28 4.33
CA ALA A 61 -9.13 10.92 2.93
C ALA A 61 -7.81 11.09 2.15
N PRO A 62 -7.56 10.25 1.14
CA PRO A 62 -8.27 9.01 0.86
C PRO A 62 -7.92 7.93 1.89
N LEU A 63 -8.86 7.04 2.17
CA LEU A 63 -8.60 5.85 2.98
C LEU A 63 -8.05 4.72 2.11
N VAL A 64 -7.34 3.79 2.73
CA VAL A 64 -6.72 2.63 2.07
C VAL A 64 -7.09 1.36 2.82
N VAL A 65 -7.41 0.29 2.10
CA VAL A 65 -7.46 -1.07 2.64
C VAL A 65 -6.24 -1.83 2.14
N HIS A 66 -5.63 -2.63 2.99
CA HIS A 66 -4.69 -3.68 2.58
C HIS A 66 -5.38 -5.03 2.68
N ASP A 67 -5.19 -5.92 1.70
CA ASP A 67 -5.74 -7.27 1.78
C ASP A 67 -5.00 -8.15 2.79
N SER A 68 -5.56 -9.33 3.05
CA SER A 68 -4.92 -10.32 3.93
C SER A 68 -3.75 -10.99 3.22
N TYR A 69 -2.59 -11.06 3.88
CA TYR A 69 -1.42 -11.79 3.39
C TYR A 69 -1.61 -13.31 3.27
N LEU A 70 -2.77 -13.85 3.66
CA LEU A 70 -3.15 -15.23 3.34
C LEU A 70 -3.47 -15.40 1.85
N ILE A 71 -3.88 -14.34 1.17
CA ILE A 71 -4.26 -14.34 -0.24
C ILE A 71 -3.01 -14.50 -1.10
N ASN A 72 -3.06 -15.46 -2.03
CA ASN A 72 -2.01 -15.67 -3.02
C ASN A 72 -2.66 -15.97 -4.38
N LEU A 73 -2.93 -14.92 -5.16
CA LEU A 73 -3.54 -15.03 -6.49
C LEU A 73 -2.58 -15.62 -7.54
N ALA A 74 -1.28 -15.69 -7.23
CA ALA A 74 -0.25 -16.30 -8.09
C ALA A 74 0.01 -17.79 -7.76
N SER A 75 -0.77 -18.38 -6.84
CA SER A 75 -0.54 -19.76 -6.38
C SER A 75 -0.66 -20.78 -7.50
N PRO A 76 0.31 -21.71 -7.66
CA PRO A 76 0.20 -22.85 -8.59
C PRO A 76 -0.74 -23.95 -8.06
N ASN A 77 -1.13 -23.90 -6.79
CA ASN A 77 -2.07 -24.83 -6.18
C ASN A 77 -3.51 -24.32 -6.42
N ASP A 78 -4.31 -25.09 -7.17
CA ASP A 78 -5.65 -24.66 -7.57
C ASP A 78 -6.60 -24.46 -6.38
N GLU A 79 -6.53 -25.28 -5.34
CA GLU A 79 -7.39 -25.11 -4.15
C GLU A 79 -7.05 -23.79 -3.42
N LEU A 80 -5.77 -23.49 -3.22
CA LEU A 80 -5.34 -22.23 -2.61
C LEU A 80 -5.69 -21.04 -3.49
N TRP A 81 -5.56 -21.18 -4.80
CA TRP A 81 -5.85 -20.15 -5.78
C TRP A 81 -7.34 -19.79 -5.80
N GLU A 82 -8.23 -20.77 -5.90
CA GLU A 82 -9.69 -20.55 -5.84
C GLU A 82 -10.11 -19.93 -4.49
N LYS A 83 -9.51 -20.38 -3.41
CA LYS A 83 -9.74 -19.82 -2.08
C LYS A 83 -9.27 -18.37 -1.97
N SER A 84 -8.14 -18.05 -2.62
CA SER A 84 -7.60 -16.69 -2.68
C SER A 84 -8.49 -15.78 -3.51
N ILE A 85 -9.00 -16.24 -4.66
CA ILE A 85 -9.97 -15.51 -5.49
C ILE A 85 -11.22 -15.17 -4.66
N ALA A 86 -11.81 -16.15 -3.98
CA ALA A 86 -12.99 -15.92 -3.17
C ALA A 86 -12.73 -14.92 -2.02
N ALA A 87 -11.57 -15.02 -1.37
CA ALA A 87 -11.18 -14.11 -0.29
C ALA A 87 -10.92 -12.70 -0.79
N PHE A 88 -10.25 -12.54 -1.93
CA PHE A 88 -9.96 -11.23 -2.51
C PHE A 88 -11.25 -10.55 -3.03
N THR A 89 -12.16 -11.32 -3.62
CA THR A 89 -13.50 -10.82 -3.98
C THR A 89 -14.22 -10.24 -2.77
N GLU A 90 -14.22 -10.97 -1.64
CA GLU A 90 -14.79 -10.47 -0.38
C GLU A 90 -14.12 -9.18 0.11
N GLU A 91 -12.77 -9.07 0.01
CA GLU A 91 -12.04 -7.85 0.39
C GLU A 91 -12.46 -6.65 -0.49
N LEU A 92 -12.61 -6.85 -1.81
CA LEU A 92 -13.08 -5.81 -2.74
C LEU A 92 -14.50 -5.34 -2.41
N GLU A 93 -15.42 -6.27 -2.17
CA GLU A 93 -16.80 -5.95 -1.81
C GLU A 93 -16.89 -5.18 -0.49
N ARG A 94 -16.11 -5.58 0.50
CA ARG A 94 -16.03 -4.90 1.80
C ARG A 94 -15.46 -3.50 1.66
N THR A 95 -14.39 -3.35 0.87
CA THR A 95 -13.75 -2.06 0.57
C THR A 95 -14.75 -1.09 -0.09
N ALA A 96 -15.49 -1.57 -1.09
CA ALA A 96 -16.55 -0.80 -1.76
C ALA A 96 -17.69 -0.42 -0.80
N ALA A 97 -18.17 -1.35 0.03
CA ALA A 97 -19.23 -1.10 1.00
C ALA A 97 -18.85 0.00 2.00
N LEU A 98 -17.59 0.05 2.43
CA LEU A 98 -17.05 1.09 3.30
C LEU A 98 -16.83 2.43 2.57
N GLY A 99 -16.90 2.46 1.24
CA GLY A 99 -16.63 3.65 0.42
C GLY A 99 -15.15 4.01 0.33
N ILE A 100 -14.27 3.03 0.51
CA ILE A 100 -12.81 3.22 0.43
C ILE A 100 -12.36 3.07 -1.02
N PRO A 101 -11.56 4.02 -1.57
CA PRO A 101 -11.22 3.99 -2.99
C PRO A 101 -10.11 3.02 -3.36
N TYR A 102 -9.29 2.57 -2.43
CA TYR A 102 -8.07 1.81 -2.69
C TYR A 102 -8.00 0.51 -1.90
N LEU A 103 -7.66 -0.59 -2.60
CA LEU A 103 -7.30 -1.88 -2.01
C LEU A 103 -5.89 -2.26 -2.47
N VAL A 104 -4.94 -2.26 -1.55
CA VAL A 104 -3.54 -2.69 -1.78
C VAL A 104 -3.44 -4.20 -1.68
N THR A 105 -2.69 -4.80 -2.58
CA THR A 105 -2.39 -6.24 -2.59
C THR A 105 -0.96 -6.50 -3.07
N HIS A 106 -0.31 -7.51 -2.48
CA HIS A 106 0.95 -8.03 -3.01
C HIS A 106 0.69 -8.92 -4.22
N PRO A 107 1.54 -8.87 -5.27
CA PRO A 107 1.45 -9.78 -6.43
C PRO A 107 1.66 -11.27 -6.12
N GLY A 108 1.57 -11.68 -4.89
CA GLY A 108 1.60 -13.06 -4.46
C GLY A 108 2.97 -13.76 -4.63
N SER A 109 2.93 -15.09 -4.59
CA SER A 109 4.12 -15.93 -4.67
C SER A 109 3.89 -17.08 -5.65
N HIS A 110 4.83 -17.27 -6.57
CA HIS A 110 4.80 -18.37 -7.55
C HIS A 110 5.16 -19.76 -6.96
N MET A 111 5.55 -19.84 -5.70
CA MET A 111 5.80 -21.08 -4.95
C MET A 111 6.62 -22.14 -5.71
N GLY A 112 7.58 -21.71 -6.54
CA GLY A 112 8.45 -22.58 -7.34
C GLY A 112 7.99 -22.85 -8.78
N ALA A 113 6.79 -22.41 -9.20
CA ALA A 113 6.30 -22.58 -10.57
C ALA A 113 6.98 -21.64 -11.60
N GLY A 114 7.70 -20.64 -11.12
CA GLY A 114 8.38 -19.62 -11.92
C GLY A 114 7.59 -18.32 -12.06
N GLU A 115 8.31 -17.22 -12.25
CA GLU A 115 7.75 -15.86 -12.24
C GLU A 115 6.67 -15.67 -13.33
N LEU A 116 6.94 -16.09 -14.56
CA LEU A 116 5.98 -15.93 -15.66
C LEU A 116 4.67 -16.68 -15.41
N ALA A 117 4.74 -17.90 -14.89
CA ALA A 117 3.56 -18.68 -14.56
C ALA A 117 2.76 -18.04 -13.42
N GLY A 118 3.46 -17.52 -12.39
CA GLY A 118 2.82 -16.82 -11.28
C GLY A 118 2.12 -15.54 -11.73
N LEU A 119 2.78 -14.70 -12.55
CA LEU A 119 2.17 -13.48 -13.10
C LEU A 119 0.94 -13.79 -13.96
N GLN A 120 0.99 -14.85 -14.75
CA GLN A 120 -0.15 -15.28 -15.56
C GLN A 120 -1.33 -15.71 -14.68
N ARG A 121 -1.06 -16.49 -13.63
CA ARG A 121 -2.07 -16.94 -12.65
C ARG A 121 -2.74 -15.78 -11.93
N GLU A 122 -1.94 -14.80 -11.50
CA GLU A 122 -2.46 -13.60 -10.84
C GLU A 122 -3.34 -12.78 -11.76
N ALA A 123 -2.86 -12.53 -12.99
CA ALA A 123 -3.64 -11.79 -13.98
C ALA A 123 -4.97 -12.49 -14.31
N GLU A 124 -4.97 -13.82 -14.47
CA GLU A 124 -6.18 -14.62 -14.68
C GLU A 124 -7.14 -14.49 -13.49
N ALA A 125 -6.63 -14.58 -12.25
CA ALA A 125 -7.44 -14.41 -11.06
C ALA A 125 -8.09 -13.02 -11.00
N LEU A 126 -7.32 -11.95 -11.22
CA LEU A 126 -7.82 -10.58 -11.20
C LEU A 126 -8.83 -10.32 -12.32
N ASN A 127 -8.60 -10.81 -13.55
CA ASN A 127 -9.59 -10.73 -14.63
C ASN A 127 -10.90 -11.41 -14.24
N ARG A 128 -10.85 -12.65 -13.74
CA ARG A 128 -12.04 -13.37 -13.25
C ARG A 128 -12.81 -12.61 -12.18
N ILE A 129 -12.10 -12.01 -11.22
CA ILE A 129 -12.70 -11.22 -10.14
C ILE A 129 -13.37 -9.97 -10.70
N LEU A 130 -12.66 -9.22 -11.53
CA LEU A 130 -13.13 -7.96 -12.09
C LEU A 130 -14.33 -8.17 -13.04
N ASP A 131 -14.38 -9.28 -13.76
CA ASP A 131 -15.50 -9.65 -14.64
C ASP A 131 -16.82 -9.89 -13.88
N THR A 132 -16.74 -10.21 -12.58
CA THR A 132 -17.94 -10.28 -11.72
C THR A 132 -18.54 -8.93 -11.38
N GLY A 133 -17.80 -7.84 -11.61
CA GLY A 133 -18.16 -6.50 -11.16
C GLY A 133 -17.86 -6.23 -9.67
N ALA A 134 -17.16 -7.14 -8.99
CA ALA A 134 -16.82 -6.99 -7.58
C ALA A 134 -16.06 -5.69 -7.30
N GLY A 135 -16.37 -5.05 -6.18
CA GLY A 135 -15.68 -3.85 -5.73
C GLY A 135 -15.80 -2.67 -6.70
N ALA A 136 -16.95 -2.48 -7.36
CA ALA A 136 -17.14 -1.36 -8.29
C ALA A 136 -16.73 -0.03 -7.63
N GLY A 137 -15.89 0.76 -8.33
CA GLY A 137 -15.35 2.03 -7.82
C GLY A 137 -14.10 1.90 -6.94
N VAL A 138 -13.63 0.68 -6.64
CA VAL A 138 -12.36 0.44 -5.94
C VAL A 138 -11.24 0.26 -6.96
N THR A 139 -10.13 0.94 -6.77
CA THR A 139 -8.87 0.72 -7.52
C THR A 139 -8.01 -0.29 -6.76
N ILE A 140 -7.60 -1.35 -7.42
CA ILE A 140 -6.65 -2.34 -6.90
C ILE A 140 -5.25 -1.78 -7.08
N LEU A 141 -4.49 -1.69 -5.99
CA LEU A 141 -3.11 -1.22 -6.03
C LEU A 141 -2.15 -2.40 -5.89
N LEU A 142 -1.45 -2.70 -6.97
CA LEU A 142 -0.38 -3.68 -6.97
C LEU A 142 0.81 -3.10 -6.19
N GLU A 143 1.21 -3.74 -5.11
CA GLU A 143 2.33 -3.28 -4.32
C GLU A 143 3.64 -3.90 -4.80
N ASN A 144 4.69 -3.08 -4.94
CA ASN A 144 6.03 -3.63 -5.13
C ASN A 144 6.45 -4.38 -3.87
N THR A 145 7.15 -5.50 -4.01
CA THR A 145 7.61 -6.34 -2.89
C THR A 145 9.13 -6.36 -2.78
N ALA A 146 9.65 -6.80 -1.65
CA ALA A 146 11.09 -7.00 -1.44
C ALA A 146 11.69 -8.13 -2.29
N GLY A 147 10.87 -9.04 -2.82
CA GLY A 147 11.33 -10.24 -3.55
C GLY A 147 11.85 -11.33 -2.64
N GLN A 148 11.37 -11.40 -1.40
CA GLN A 148 11.74 -12.46 -0.46
C GLN A 148 11.18 -13.80 -0.92
N GLY A 149 12.02 -14.83 -0.97
CA GLY A 149 11.62 -16.19 -1.40
C GLY A 149 11.17 -16.23 -2.86
N ALA A 150 9.91 -16.60 -3.10
CA ALA A 150 9.29 -16.69 -4.42
C ALA A 150 8.22 -15.61 -4.66
N CYS A 151 8.28 -14.49 -3.92
CA CYS A 151 7.35 -13.37 -4.07
C CYS A 151 7.56 -12.65 -5.40
N LEU A 152 6.45 -12.34 -6.06
CA LEU A 152 6.39 -11.52 -7.27
C LEU A 152 6.31 -10.03 -6.90
N GLY A 153 6.42 -9.14 -7.90
CA GLY A 153 6.29 -7.70 -7.69
C GLY A 153 7.58 -6.98 -7.29
N TYR A 154 8.68 -7.68 -7.07
CA TYR A 154 9.96 -7.06 -6.70
C TYR A 154 10.68 -6.38 -7.87
N ARG A 155 10.24 -6.59 -9.08
CA ARG A 155 10.72 -5.92 -10.29
C ARG A 155 9.59 -5.08 -10.87
N PHE A 156 9.90 -3.88 -11.34
CA PHE A 156 8.91 -3.03 -12.01
C PHE A 156 8.31 -3.71 -13.25
N GLU A 157 9.09 -4.56 -13.95
CA GLU A 157 8.58 -5.34 -15.07
C GLU A 157 7.49 -6.35 -14.65
N HIS A 158 7.48 -6.83 -13.40
CA HIS A 158 6.38 -7.67 -12.91
C HIS A 158 5.08 -6.89 -12.83
N LEU A 159 5.13 -5.68 -12.25
CA LEU A 159 3.97 -4.81 -12.14
C LEU A 159 3.48 -4.35 -13.53
N ALA A 160 4.42 -3.96 -14.41
CA ALA A 160 4.09 -3.60 -15.79
C ALA A 160 3.41 -4.75 -16.53
N ARG A 161 3.93 -5.99 -16.35
CA ARG A 161 3.37 -7.18 -16.98
C ARG A 161 1.97 -7.52 -16.46
N LEU A 162 1.72 -7.39 -15.17
CA LEU A 162 0.39 -7.58 -14.60
C LEU A 162 -0.60 -6.55 -15.16
N ILE A 163 -0.21 -5.28 -15.19
CA ILE A 163 -1.05 -4.22 -15.75
C ILE A 163 -1.37 -4.49 -17.24
N GLU A 164 -0.41 -5.01 -18.01
CA GLU A 164 -0.60 -5.37 -19.41
C GLU A 164 -1.57 -6.55 -19.60
N LEU A 165 -1.50 -7.57 -18.70
CA LEU A 165 -2.29 -8.80 -18.79
C LEU A 165 -3.72 -8.64 -18.27
N ILE A 166 -4.00 -7.61 -17.48
CA ILE A 166 -5.33 -7.38 -16.90
C ILE A 166 -6.14 -6.49 -17.85
N GLU A 167 -7.34 -6.94 -18.19
CA GLU A 167 -8.19 -6.29 -19.19
C GLU A 167 -8.74 -4.94 -18.73
N GLN A 168 -9.16 -4.84 -17.45
CA GLN A 168 -9.69 -3.61 -16.85
C GLN A 168 -8.57 -2.77 -16.21
N GLN A 169 -7.65 -2.25 -17.04
CA GLN A 169 -6.46 -1.53 -16.56
C GLN A 169 -6.77 -0.22 -15.83
N ASP A 170 -7.92 0.37 -16.04
CA ASP A 170 -8.41 1.56 -15.33
C ASP A 170 -8.77 1.27 -13.87
N ARG A 171 -8.97 0.00 -13.53
CA ARG A 171 -9.18 -0.49 -12.16
C ARG A 171 -7.87 -0.74 -11.40
N LEU A 172 -6.70 -0.52 -12.03
CA LEU A 172 -5.39 -0.78 -11.47
C LEU A 172 -4.60 0.49 -11.19
N GLY A 173 -3.90 0.48 -10.08
CA GLY A 173 -2.84 1.43 -9.74
C GLY A 173 -1.67 0.71 -9.06
N VAL A 174 -0.77 1.47 -8.50
CA VAL A 174 0.42 0.95 -7.82
C VAL A 174 0.53 1.58 -6.43
N CYS A 175 0.87 0.77 -5.45
CA CYS A 175 1.41 1.17 -4.17
C CYS A 175 2.92 0.95 -4.17
N LEU A 176 3.71 1.96 -3.78
CA LEU A 176 5.16 1.83 -3.66
C LEU A 176 5.58 1.84 -2.19
N ASP A 177 6.15 0.72 -1.73
CA ASP A 177 6.78 0.61 -0.42
C ASP A 177 8.28 0.89 -0.51
N THR A 178 8.76 1.82 0.31
CA THR A 178 10.16 2.27 0.31
C THR A 178 11.14 1.23 0.82
N CYS A 179 10.76 0.42 1.81
CA CYS A 179 11.56 -0.72 2.28
C CYS A 179 11.71 -1.76 1.18
N HIS A 180 10.59 -2.07 0.50
CA HIS A 180 10.57 -3.04 -0.59
C HIS A 180 11.39 -2.55 -1.80
N LEU A 181 11.32 -1.25 -2.14
CA LEU A 181 12.19 -0.66 -3.19
C LEU A 181 13.66 -0.93 -2.89
N LEU A 182 14.14 -0.55 -1.69
CA LEU A 182 15.53 -0.75 -1.31
C LEU A 182 15.90 -2.23 -1.32
N ALA A 183 15.06 -3.08 -0.71
CA ALA A 183 15.32 -4.51 -0.63
C ALA A 183 15.35 -5.19 -2.02
N ALA A 184 14.55 -4.73 -2.97
CA ALA A 184 14.54 -5.21 -4.35
C ALA A 184 15.70 -4.69 -5.20
N GLY A 185 16.42 -3.66 -4.74
CA GLY A 185 17.58 -3.09 -5.45
C GLY A 185 17.36 -1.73 -6.08
N TYR A 186 16.19 -1.12 -5.86
CA TYR A 186 15.85 0.23 -6.31
C TYR A 186 16.29 1.23 -5.25
N ASP A 187 17.39 1.95 -5.52
CA ASP A 187 17.98 2.88 -4.56
C ASP A 187 17.29 4.25 -4.62
N ILE A 188 16.92 4.76 -3.44
CA ILE A 188 16.28 6.07 -3.28
C ILE A 188 17.06 6.99 -2.33
N ARG A 189 18.30 6.64 -1.95
CA ARG A 189 19.06 7.28 -0.88
C ARG A 189 19.83 8.52 -1.32
N THR A 190 20.10 8.67 -2.62
CA THR A 190 20.77 9.85 -3.17
C THR A 190 19.93 10.47 -4.28
N PRO A 191 20.09 11.76 -4.60
CA PRO A 191 19.35 12.42 -5.68
C PRO A 191 19.47 11.69 -7.02
N GLU A 192 20.67 11.21 -7.36
CA GLU A 192 20.96 10.53 -8.64
C GLU A 192 20.28 9.16 -8.68
N ALA A 193 20.40 8.37 -7.60
CA ALA A 193 19.76 7.05 -7.51
C ALA A 193 18.24 7.16 -7.46
N TYR A 194 17.71 8.14 -6.73
CA TYR A 194 16.29 8.46 -6.68
C TYR A 194 15.74 8.80 -8.07
N ALA A 195 16.42 9.69 -8.80
CA ALA A 195 16.02 10.05 -10.16
C ALA A 195 16.07 8.86 -11.11
N ALA A 196 17.08 7.99 -10.99
CA ALA A 196 17.19 6.78 -11.80
C ALA A 196 16.05 5.79 -11.50
N THR A 197 15.76 5.52 -10.23
CA THR A 197 14.69 4.61 -9.79
C THR A 197 13.32 5.07 -10.29
N PHE A 198 12.96 6.34 -10.05
CA PHE A 198 11.65 6.83 -10.49
C PHE A 198 11.58 7.09 -12.00
N GLY A 199 12.71 7.36 -12.67
CA GLY A 199 12.79 7.41 -14.12
C GLY A 199 12.58 6.05 -14.78
N GLU A 200 13.09 4.97 -14.17
CA GLU A 200 12.84 3.61 -14.64
C GLU A 200 11.38 3.22 -14.44
N PHE A 201 10.79 3.52 -13.27
CA PHE A 201 9.37 3.28 -12.99
C PHE A 201 8.48 4.01 -13.99
N ASP A 202 8.74 5.29 -14.23
CA ASP A 202 7.97 6.12 -15.18
C ASP A 202 8.01 5.54 -16.60
N ARG A 203 9.16 5.13 -17.04
CA ARG A 203 9.35 4.53 -18.39
C ARG A 203 8.60 3.20 -18.56
N LEU A 204 8.49 2.38 -17.51
CA LEU A 204 7.89 1.05 -17.57
C LEU A 204 6.40 1.05 -17.29
N ILE A 205 5.92 1.91 -16.39
CA ILE A 205 4.57 1.84 -15.82
C ILE A 205 3.83 3.18 -15.95
N GLY A 206 4.55 4.30 -15.75
CA GLY A 206 4.00 5.64 -15.63
C GLY A 206 3.77 6.06 -14.17
N LEU A 207 4.27 7.23 -13.79
CA LEU A 207 4.15 7.75 -12.41
C LEU A 207 2.71 8.06 -12.01
N GLU A 208 1.83 8.32 -12.96
CA GLU A 208 0.41 8.59 -12.74
C GLU A 208 -0.35 7.37 -12.18
N ARG A 209 0.22 6.16 -12.30
CA ARG A 209 -0.34 4.93 -11.71
C ARG A 209 -0.04 4.79 -10.23
N VAL A 210 0.93 5.53 -9.69
CA VAL A 210 1.18 5.54 -8.23
C VAL A 210 0.03 6.26 -7.54
N LYS A 211 -0.60 5.59 -6.57
CA LYS A 211 -1.74 6.12 -5.82
C LYS A 211 -1.46 6.21 -4.32
N VAL A 212 -0.57 5.38 -3.81
CA VAL A 212 -0.22 5.28 -2.39
C VAL A 212 1.28 5.02 -2.27
N PHE A 213 1.89 5.56 -1.23
CA PHE A 213 3.20 5.13 -0.75
C PHE A 213 3.07 4.47 0.62
N HIS A 214 3.77 3.35 0.81
CA HIS A 214 4.12 2.88 2.15
C HIS A 214 5.51 3.42 2.49
N LEU A 215 5.59 4.18 3.60
CA LEU A 215 6.82 4.77 4.07
C LEU A 215 7.41 3.95 5.21
N ASN A 216 8.32 3.06 4.88
CA ASN A 216 8.99 2.18 5.82
C ASN A 216 10.49 2.24 5.60
N ASP A 217 11.28 2.44 6.67
CA ASP A 217 12.72 2.26 6.53
C ASP A 217 13.06 0.77 6.58
N SER A 218 14.22 0.39 6.06
CA SER A 218 14.60 -1.01 5.91
C SER A 218 15.73 -1.37 6.88
N GLN A 219 15.55 -2.45 7.65
CA GLN A 219 16.65 -3.01 8.46
C GLN A 219 17.77 -3.61 7.61
N LYS A 220 17.52 -3.87 6.32
CA LYS A 220 18.44 -4.54 5.42
C LYS A 220 18.85 -3.62 4.27
N GLY A 221 20.08 -3.84 3.78
CA GLY A 221 20.65 -3.01 2.72
C GLY A 221 20.05 -3.25 1.34
N LEU A 222 20.51 -2.44 0.41
CA LEU A 222 20.12 -2.48 -1.01
C LEU A 222 20.28 -3.87 -1.61
N GLY A 223 19.23 -4.35 -2.28
CA GLY A 223 19.22 -5.63 -2.98
C GLY A 223 19.22 -6.86 -2.08
N SER A 224 18.93 -6.69 -0.78
CA SER A 224 18.94 -7.78 0.20
C SER A 224 17.87 -8.83 -0.03
N ARG A 225 16.78 -8.50 -0.69
CA ARG A 225 15.56 -9.30 -0.84
C ARG A 225 14.98 -9.79 0.49
N VAL A 226 15.05 -8.95 1.51
CA VAL A 226 14.53 -9.24 2.85
C VAL A 226 13.58 -8.13 3.27
N ASP A 227 12.34 -8.49 3.48
CA ASP A 227 11.31 -7.60 3.99
C ASP A 227 11.41 -7.49 5.51
N ARG A 228 11.93 -6.38 5.99
CA ARG A 228 12.04 -6.05 7.42
C ARG A 228 11.97 -4.55 7.61
N HIS A 229 10.78 -4.08 7.97
CA HIS A 229 10.51 -2.68 8.25
C HIS A 229 11.17 -2.23 9.55
N THR A 230 11.56 -0.95 9.61
CA THR A 230 11.99 -0.26 10.81
C THR A 230 11.54 1.20 10.78
N HIS A 231 11.84 1.95 11.85
CA HIS A 231 11.41 3.34 11.99
C HIS A 231 12.14 4.26 11.02
N ILE A 232 11.47 5.34 10.64
CA ILE A 232 11.98 6.32 9.67
C ILE A 232 13.32 6.88 10.13
N GLY A 233 14.33 6.74 9.26
CA GLY A 233 15.71 7.20 9.50
C GLY A 233 16.54 6.31 10.42
N GLU A 234 16.03 5.14 10.82
CA GLU A 234 16.74 4.18 11.68
C GLU A 234 17.21 2.93 10.92
N GLY A 235 16.96 2.91 9.63
CA GLY A 235 17.35 1.82 8.73
C GLY A 235 18.36 2.23 7.68
N CYS A 236 18.41 1.40 6.62
CA CYS A 236 19.39 1.55 5.55
C CYS A 236 18.97 2.56 4.46
N ILE A 237 17.71 3.05 4.45
CA ILE A 237 17.28 4.15 3.58
C ILE A 237 17.80 5.47 4.16
N GLY A 238 17.59 5.68 5.45
CA GLY A 238 17.99 6.89 6.14
C GLY A 238 17.11 8.11 5.79
N LEU A 239 17.29 9.20 6.51
CA LEU A 239 16.45 10.39 6.38
C LEU A 239 16.49 11.05 5.00
N GLU A 240 17.60 10.95 4.29
CA GLU A 240 17.77 11.62 2.99
C GLU A 240 16.83 11.04 1.94
N GLY A 241 16.67 9.71 1.87
CA GLY A 241 15.72 9.08 0.94
C GLY A 241 14.27 9.54 1.19
N PHE A 242 13.87 9.61 2.45
CA PHE A 242 12.55 10.14 2.81
C PHE A 242 12.44 11.63 2.52
N ARG A 243 13.50 12.43 2.77
CA ARG A 243 13.49 13.85 2.44
C ARG A 243 13.30 14.11 0.95
N LEU A 244 13.95 13.34 0.09
CA LEU A 244 13.76 13.41 -1.35
C LEU A 244 12.31 13.10 -1.73
N LEU A 245 11.74 12.03 -1.18
CA LEU A 245 10.40 11.56 -1.51
C LEU A 245 9.32 12.55 -1.05
N VAL A 246 9.37 13.02 0.22
CA VAL A 246 8.33 13.92 0.75
C VAL A 246 8.41 15.34 0.16
N ASN A 247 9.46 15.69 -0.57
CA ASN A 247 9.57 16.97 -1.26
C ASN A 247 9.42 16.86 -2.79
N ASP A 248 9.12 15.67 -3.30
CA ASP A 248 8.88 15.49 -4.72
C ASP A 248 7.47 16.01 -5.10
N PRO A 249 7.37 17.07 -5.93
CA PRO A 249 6.08 17.65 -6.30
C PRO A 249 5.18 16.69 -7.07
N ARG A 250 5.74 15.67 -7.73
CA ARG A 250 4.97 14.66 -8.47
C ARG A 250 4.08 13.83 -7.54
N PHE A 251 4.46 13.70 -6.27
CA PHE A 251 3.78 12.87 -5.25
C PHE A 251 3.09 13.69 -4.14
N ALA A 252 3.08 15.01 -4.25
CA ALA A 252 2.60 15.91 -3.19
C ALA A 252 1.15 15.68 -2.74
N SER A 253 0.29 15.14 -3.61
CA SER A 253 -1.12 14.86 -3.33
C SER A 253 -1.40 13.45 -2.85
N LEU A 254 -0.42 12.55 -2.92
CA LEU A 254 -0.61 11.13 -2.61
C LEU A 254 -0.60 10.87 -1.10
N PRO A 255 -1.41 9.91 -0.63
CA PRO A 255 -1.33 9.41 0.75
C PRO A 255 -0.04 8.60 0.94
N MET A 256 0.58 8.82 2.10
CA MET A 256 1.83 8.17 2.51
C MET A 256 1.61 7.52 3.88
N ILE A 257 1.68 6.19 3.92
CA ILE A 257 1.23 5.35 5.04
C ILE A 257 2.42 4.67 5.69
N LEU A 258 2.52 4.75 7.02
CA LEU A 258 3.48 3.99 7.82
C LEU A 258 2.97 2.57 8.09
N GLU A 259 3.85 1.59 7.95
CA GLU A 259 3.65 0.20 8.40
C GLU A 259 4.80 -0.25 9.31
N THR A 260 5.42 0.69 9.97
CA THR A 260 6.52 0.45 10.90
C THR A 260 6.05 -0.30 12.14
N PRO A 261 6.94 -1.05 12.82
CA PRO A 261 6.63 -1.67 14.10
C PRO A 261 6.06 -0.66 15.10
N LYS A 262 5.06 -1.06 15.87
CA LYS A 262 4.40 -0.16 16.83
C LYS A 262 3.81 -0.88 18.02
N GLY A 263 3.74 -0.18 19.16
CA GLY A 263 3.01 -0.58 20.34
C GLY A 263 1.52 -0.16 20.31
N GLU A 264 0.77 -0.57 21.32
CA GLU A 264 -0.67 -0.22 21.45
C GLU A 264 -0.89 1.27 21.74
N ASP A 265 0.10 1.96 22.29
CA ASP A 265 0.05 3.38 22.61
C ASP A 265 0.29 4.29 21.38
N LEU A 266 0.73 3.72 20.25
CA LEU A 266 1.04 4.39 18.99
C LEU A 266 2.20 5.40 19.08
N ALA A 267 3.03 5.30 20.10
CA ALA A 267 4.14 6.23 20.32
C ALA A 267 5.10 6.28 19.13
N GLU A 268 5.35 5.12 18.53
CA GLU A 268 6.23 5.00 17.35
C GLU A 268 5.62 5.65 16.10
N ASP A 269 4.30 5.49 15.87
CA ASP A 269 3.62 6.17 14.76
C ASP A 269 3.68 7.69 14.94
N ILE A 270 3.41 8.19 16.15
CA ILE A 270 3.49 9.63 16.46
C ILE A 270 4.90 10.16 16.17
N ALA A 271 5.93 9.44 16.62
CA ALA A 271 7.33 9.84 16.40
C ALA A 271 7.71 9.82 14.90
N ASN A 272 7.35 8.76 14.19
CA ASN A 272 7.65 8.63 12.76
C ASN A 272 6.90 9.68 11.92
N LEU A 273 5.62 9.94 12.21
CA LEU A 273 4.84 10.99 11.52
C LEU A 273 5.42 12.38 11.79
N ALA A 274 5.83 12.68 13.03
CA ALA A 274 6.49 13.94 13.37
C ALA A 274 7.83 14.08 12.61
N LYS A 275 8.60 13.01 12.52
CA LYS A 275 9.86 12.97 11.77
C LYS A 275 9.65 13.24 10.29
N LEU A 276 8.68 12.57 9.64
CA LEU A 276 8.34 12.80 8.22
C LEU A 276 7.91 14.25 7.98
N ARG A 277 7.05 14.81 8.83
CA ARG A 277 6.60 16.21 8.72
C ARG A 277 7.77 17.20 8.84
N SER A 278 8.76 16.89 9.68
CA SER A 278 9.95 17.73 9.81
C SER A 278 10.86 17.74 8.58
N LEU A 279 10.75 16.74 7.72
CA LEU A 279 11.51 16.65 6.46
C LEU A 279 10.87 17.44 5.31
N VAL A 280 9.60 17.82 5.42
CA VAL A 280 8.91 18.61 4.40
C VAL A 280 9.49 20.02 4.37
N ALA A 281 9.95 20.46 3.19
CA ALA A 281 10.48 21.81 3.00
C ALA A 281 9.39 22.84 3.26
N GLN A 282 9.70 23.81 4.10
CA GLN A 282 8.86 25.00 4.26
C GLN A 282 9.00 25.82 3.00
N HIS A 283 7.99 25.87 2.15
CA HIS A 283 7.92 26.91 1.13
C HIS A 283 7.79 28.26 1.85
N PRO A 284 8.64 29.26 1.54
CA PRO A 284 8.40 30.60 2.04
C PRO A 284 6.98 30.97 1.63
N SER A 285 6.12 31.25 2.60
CA SER A 285 4.84 31.89 2.31
C SER A 285 5.16 33.15 1.49
N ASP A 286 4.57 33.28 0.29
CA ASP A 286 4.61 34.52 -0.46
C ASP A 286 4.27 35.65 0.49
N GLY A 287 5.32 36.37 0.87
CA GLY A 287 5.20 37.54 1.74
C GLY A 287 4.26 38.51 1.03
N GLY A 288 3.11 38.75 1.64
CA GLY A 288 2.20 39.75 1.16
C GLY A 288 2.96 41.06 0.91
N ASN A 289 2.92 41.50 -0.32
CA ASN A 289 3.19 42.90 -0.63
C ASN A 289 2.06 43.75 0.00
N GLU A 290 2.43 44.48 1.02
CA GLU A 290 1.71 45.70 1.42
C GLU A 290 1.89 46.76 0.35
#